data_e92da915ff7532e47239300deda1ff63
#
_entry.id   e92da915ff7532e47239300deda1ff63
#
_cell.length_a   1.000
_cell.length_b   1.000
_cell.length_c   1.000
_cell.angle_alpha   90.00
_cell.angle_beta   90.00
_cell.angle_gamma   90.00
#
_symmetry.space_group_name_H-M   'P 1'
#
loop_
_entity.id
_entity.type
_entity.pdbx_description
1 polymer ?
#
loop_
_entity_poly.entity_id
_entity_poly.type
_entity_poly.pdbx_seq_one_letter_code
_entity_poly.pdbx_strand_id
1 'polypeptide(L)'
;EESHTSLSALIFFRSPKPNNSWITAAGTMLDAAALMVSTVDRPDDPQVQLMIRAGYMALRSIAGFFGIPFDSNPHPDDPISIAREEFDQVYDQLLQAGVPIKADRDQAWRDFAGWRVNYDRVLLILAELTLAPYAMWISDRGVARTADELLDKRHHRRNAMAIMGGGR
;
A
#
# COMPACT_ATOMS: atom_id res chain seq x y z
N GLU A 1 4.20 19.94 26.72
CA GLU A 1 5.07 19.59 25.55
C GLU A 1 5.83 18.26 25.72
N GLU A 2 5.57 17.47 26.75
CA GLU A 2 6.31 16.22 27.03
C GLU A 2 5.68 14.91 26.54
N SER A 3 4.52 14.96 25.87
CA SER A 3 3.74 13.73 25.60
C SER A 3 4.11 13.02 24.29
N HIS A 4 4.94 13.58 23.41
CA HIS A 4 5.18 12.97 22.11
C HIS A 4 6.42 12.06 21.99
N THR A 5 7.37 12.16 22.92
CA THR A 5 8.60 11.34 22.90
C THR A 5 8.42 9.95 23.49
N SER A 6 7.43 9.74 24.35
CA SER A 6 7.16 8.42 24.94
C SER A 6 6.36 7.46 24.03
N LEU A 7 5.70 8.00 23.00
CA LEU A 7 4.85 7.20 22.10
C LEU A 7 5.63 6.49 20.99
N SER A 8 6.83 6.95 20.68
CA SER A 8 7.65 6.37 19.61
C SER A 8 8.08 4.92 19.88
N ALA A 9 8.33 4.59 21.16
CA ALA A 9 8.64 3.22 21.55
C ALA A 9 7.47 2.26 21.38
N LEU A 10 6.23 2.76 21.41
CA LEU A 10 5.02 1.92 21.30
C LEU A 10 4.91 1.22 19.93
N ILE A 11 5.52 1.74 18.90
CA ILE A 11 5.53 1.13 17.56
C ILE A 11 6.23 -0.24 17.58
N PHE A 12 7.24 -0.41 18.43
CA PHE A 12 7.97 -1.66 18.59
C PHE A 12 7.33 -2.61 19.62
N PHE A 13 6.29 -2.17 20.33
CA PHE A 13 5.59 -3.06 21.24
C PHE A 13 4.82 -4.12 20.46
N ARG A 14 5.24 -5.36 20.63
CA ARG A 14 4.55 -6.51 20.09
C ARG A 14 3.42 -6.92 21.02
N SER A 15 2.32 -7.36 20.42
CA SER A 15 1.30 -8.09 21.15
C SER A 15 1.93 -9.32 21.85
N PRO A 16 1.46 -9.66 23.07
CA PRO A 16 1.80 -10.94 23.69
C PRO A 16 1.42 -12.16 22.84
N LYS A 17 0.48 -11.96 21.92
CA LYS A 17 0.08 -12.97 20.94
C LYS A 17 0.97 -12.87 19.71
N PRO A 18 1.72 -13.93 19.33
CA PRO A 18 2.75 -13.87 18.30
C PRO A 18 2.20 -13.48 16.90
N ASN A 19 0.93 -13.77 16.64
CA ASN A 19 0.30 -13.48 15.34
C ASN A 19 -0.42 -12.13 15.28
N ASN A 20 -0.40 -11.32 16.35
CA ASN A 20 -1.05 -10.03 16.35
C ASN A 20 -0.01 -8.91 16.16
N SER A 21 -0.16 -8.17 15.09
CA SER A 21 0.67 -7.01 14.80
C SER A 21 -0.23 -5.84 14.36
N TRP A 22 0.02 -4.67 14.91
CA TRP A 22 -0.72 -3.46 14.54
C TRP A 22 -0.51 -3.11 13.06
N ILE A 23 0.71 -3.34 12.53
CA ILE A 23 1.02 -3.01 11.14
C ILE A 23 0.32 -3.96 10.16
N THR A 24 0.25 -5.25 10.48
CA THR A 24 -0.52 -6.19 9.64
C THR A 24 -2.01 -5.89 9.70
N ALA A 25 -2.54 -5.54 10.87
CA ALA A 25 -3.94 -5.14 11.00
C ALA A 25 -4.24 -3.85 10.21
N ALA A 26 -3.39 -2.84 10.31
CA ALA A 26 -3.54 -1.60 9.56
C ALA A 26 -3.46 -1.83 8.04
N GLY A 27 -2.49 -2.62 7.58
CA GLY A 27 -2.34 -2.97 6.17
C GLY A 27 -3.54 -3.74 5.64
N THR A 28 -4.00 -4.76 6.38
CA THR A 28 -5.20 -5.54 5.99
C THR A 28 -6.45 -4.65 5.89
N MET A 29 -6.64 -3.72 6.82
CA MET A 29 -7.76 -2.77 6.74
C MET A 29 -7.68 -1.87 5.52
N LEU A 30 -6.49 -1.33 5.24
CA LEU A 30 -6.27 -0.46 4.07
C LEU A 30 -6.47 -1.22 2.76
N ASP A 31 -5.95 -2.43 2.66
CA ASP A 31 -6.09 -3.27 1.47
C ASP A 31 -7.54 -3.70 1.24
N ALA A 32 -8.23 -4.12 2.30
CA ALA A 32 -9.66 -4.46 2.21
C ALA A 32 -10.51 -3.27 1.78
N ALA A 33 -10.23 -2.08 2.31
CA ALA A 33 -10.94 -0.87 1.93
C ALA A 33 -10.61 -0.44 0.48
N ALA A 34 -9.35 -0.50 0.07
CA ALA A 34 -8.94 -0.21 -1.30
C ALA A 34 -9.58 -1.19 -2.29
N LEU A 35 -9.58 -2.50 -1.99
CA LEU A 35 -10.29 -3.50 -2.77
C LEU A 35 -11.79 -3.19 -2.85
N MET A 36 -12.42 -2.86 -1.72
CA MET A 36 -13.85 -2.59 -1.68
C MET A 36 -14.23 -1.41 -2.60
N VAL A 37 -13.53 -0.28 -2.52
CA VAL A 37 -13.87 0.90 -3.35
C VAL A 37 -13.49 0.71 -4.82
N SER A 38 -12.51 -0.14 -5.10
CA SER A 38 -12.02 -0.36 -6.47
C SER A 38 -12.79 -1.46 -7.20
N THR A 39 -13.19 -2.52 -6.51
CA THR A 39 -13.73 -3.73 -7.15
C THR A 39 -15.22 -3.95 -6.94
N VAL A 40 -15.77 -3.56 -5.78
CA VAL A 40 -17.17 -3.84 -5.48
C VAL A 40 -18.08 -2.86 -6.21
N ASP A 41 -19.11 -3.41 -6.89
CA ASP A 41 -20.16 -2.61 -7.56
C ASP A 41 -21.16 -2.12 -6.51
N ARG A 42 -20.93 -0.93 -6.01
CA ARG A 42 -21.74 -0.25 -5.00
C ARG A 42 -21.62 1.27 -5.17
N PRO A 43 -22.58 2.05 -4.65
CA PRO A 43 -22.43 3.49 -4.59
C PRO A 43 -21.15 3.90 -3.87
N ASP A 44 -20.52 4.97 -4.36
CA ASP A 44 -19.33 5.54 -3.73
C ASP A 44 -19.60 5.88 -2.26
N ASP A 45 -18.64 5.50 -1.41
CA ASP A 45 -18.69 5.78 0.02
C ASP A 45 -17.51 6.68 0.42
N PRO A 46 -17.75 7.99 0.54
CA PRO A 46 -16.70 8.93 0.90
C PRO A 46 -16.02 8.63 2.24
N GLN A 47 -16.72 7.95 3.16
CA GLN A 47 -16.15 7.62 4.47
C GLN A 47 -15.05 6.57 4.35
N VAL A 48 -15.22 5.58 3.45
CA VAL A 48 -14.19 4.57 3.19
C VAL A 48 -12.96 5.21 2.56
N GLN A 49 -13.16 6.11 1.59
CA GLN A 49 -12.06 6.86 0.97
C GLN A 49 -11.31 7.74 1.99
N LEU A 50 -12.05 8.41 2.89
CA LEU A 50 -11.46 9.17 4.00
C LEU A 50 -10.70 8.27 4.97
N MET A 51 -11.20 7.08 5.27
CA MET A 51 -10.50 6.11 6.12
C MET A 51 -9.18 5.65 5.48
N ILE A 52 -9.18 5.32 4.19
CA ILE A 52 -7.93 4.96 3.48
C ILE A 52 -6.94 6.14 3.55
N ARG A 53 -7.42 7.36 3.29
CA ARG A 53 -6.57 8.55 3.35
C ARG A 53 -5.99 8.78 4.74
N ALA A 54 -6.80 8.73 5.77
CA ALA A 54 -6.35 8.89 7.16
C ALA A 54 -5.31 7.80 7.52
N GLY A 55 -5.55 6.56 7.11
CA GLY A 55 -4.66 5.44 7.36
C GLY A 55 -3.29 5.61 6.70
N TYR A 56 -3.23 5.94 5.42
CA TYR A 56 -1.91 6.14 4.79
C TYR A 56 -1.20 7.39 5.29
N MET A 57 -1.90 8.44 5.65
CA MET A 57 -1.30 9.63 6.28
C MET A 57 -0.71 9.29 7.66
N ALA A 58 -1.40 8.47 8.45
CA ALA A 58 -0.87 7.99 9.72
C ALA A 58 0.42 7.17 9.53
N LEU A 59 0.43 6.23 8.57
CA LEU A 59 1.64 5.45 8.25
C LEU A 59 2.79 6.35 7.79
N ARG A 60 2.53 7.36 6.95
CA ARG A 60 3.53 8.34 6.50
C ARG A 60 4.05 9.21 7.65
N SER A 61 3.19 9.60 8.58
CA SER A 61 3.60 10.34 9.79
C SER A 61 4.55 9.52 10.64
N ILE A 62 4.26 8.22 10.83
CA ILE A 62 5.13 7.28 11.51
C ILE A 62 6.46 7.13 10.75
N ALA A 63 6.41 6.96 9.43
CA ALA A 63 7.60 6.86 8.59
C ALA A 63 8.48 8.10 8.71
N GLY A 64 7.88 9.30 8.67
CA GLY A 64 8.60 10.56 8.85
C GLY A 64 9.30 10.67 10.21
N PHE A 65 8.66 10.19 11.27
CA PHE A 65 9.28 10.13 12.60
C PHE A 65 10.54 9.25 12.64
N PHE A 66 10.55 8.13 11.91
CA PHE A 66 11.70 7.23 11.82
C PHE A 66 12.69 7.59 10.69
N GLY A 67 12.48 8.69 9.99
CA GLY A 67 13.33 9.07 8.86
C GLY A 67 13.23 8.11 7.65
N ILE A 68 12.15 7.33 7.55
CA ILE A 68 11.89 6.44 6.43
C ILE A 68 11.49 7.29 5.21
N PRO A 69 12.23 7.23 4.10
CA PRO A 69 11.91 8.01 2.93
C PRO A 69 10.66 7.46 2.22
N PHE A 70 9.74 8.37 1.87
CA PHE A 70 8.56 8.05 1.07
C PHE A 70 8.24 9.18 0.10
N ASP A 71 7.49 8.88 -0.95
CA ASP A 71 6.95 9.88 -1.85
C ASP A 71 5.66 10.45 -1.23
N SER A 72 5.62 11.76 -1.03
CA SER A 72 4.44 12.43 -0.47
C SER A 72 3.31 12.59 -1.49
N ASN A 73 3.63 12.51 -2.79
CA ASN A 73 2.66 12.65 -3.88
C ASN A 73 2.96 11.64 -5.00
N PRO A 74 2.82 10.33 -4.75
CA PRO A 74 3.07 9.32 -5.76
C PRO A 74 2.06 9.44 -6.91
N HIS A 75 2.52 9.11 -8.13
CA HIS A 75 1.60 9.03 -9.26
C HIS A 75 0.76 7.73 -9.15
N PRO A 76 -0.53 7.76 -9.51
CA PRO A 76 -1.38 6.57 -9.44
C PRO A 76 -0.86 5.36 -10.22
N ASP A 77 -0.08 5.59 -11.28
CA ASP A 77 0.54 4.55 -12.10
C ASP A 77 1.95 4.16 -11.64
N ASP A 78 2.43 4.71 -10.52
CA ASP A 78 3.71 4.27 -9.96
C ASP A 78 3.61 2.80 -9.52
N PRO A 79 4.69 2.03 -9.68
CA PRO A 79 4.66 0.61 -9.37
C PRO A 79 4.40 0.35 -7.89
N ILE A 80 3.60 -0.66 -7.62
CA ILE A 80 3.33 -1.20 -6.29
C ILE A 80 3.94 -2.60 -6.15
N SER A 81 4.03 -3.09 -4.93
CA SER A 81 4.59 -4.41 -4.62
C SER A 81 3.69 -5.58 -5.03
N ILE A 82 2.40 -5.32 -5.22
CA ILE A 82 1.41 -6.34 -5.61
C ILE A 82 1.44 -6.48 -7.13
N ALA A 83 1.58 -7.71 -7.62
CA ALA A 83 1.50 -7.98 -9.05
C ALA A 83 0.04 -8.00 -9.53
N ARG A 84 -0.16 -7.72 -10.82
CA ARG A 84 -1.48 -7.76 -11.45
C ARG A 84 -2.14 -9.13 -11.29
N GLU A 85 -1.37 -10.20 -11.42
CA GLU A 85 -1.83 -11.57 -11.32
C GLU A 85 -2.34 -11.91 -9.91
N GLU A 86 -1.72 -11.34 -8.88
CA GLU A 86 -2.16 -11.51 -7.50
C GLU A 86 -3.51 -10.81 -7.26
N PHE A 87 -3.68 -9.62 -7.80
CA PHE A 87 -4.96 -8.90 -7.77
C PHE A 87 -6.05 -9.68 -8.52
N ASP A 88 -5.74 -10.20 -9.71
CA ASP A 88 -6.68 -10.96 -10.51
C ASP A 88 -7.18 -12.21 -9.78
N GLN A 89 -6.32 -12.90 -9.02
CA GLN A 89 -6.72 -14.03 -8.19
C GLN A 89 -7.75 -13.63 -7.12
N VAL A 90 -7.53 -12.49 -6.44
CA VAL A 90 -8.47 -11.98 -5.43
C VAL A 90 -9.77 -11.53 -6.07
N TYR A 91 -9.70 -10.88 -7.23
CA TYR A 91 -10.88 -10.48 -7.99
C TYR A 91 -11.75 -11.70 -8.36
N ASP A 92 -11.13 -12.78 -8.84
CA ASP A 92 -11.82 -14.02 -9.16
C ASP A 92 -12.43 -14.71 -7.92
N GLN A 93 -11.73 -14.67 -6.78
CA GLN A 93 -12.26 -15.17 -5.51
C GLN A 93 -13.51 -14.39 -5.06
N LEU A 94 -13.51 -13.07 -5.18
CA LEU A 94 -14.66 -12.24 -4.86
C LEU A 94 -15.85 -12.56 -5.77
N LEU A 95 -15.60 -12.75 -7.08
CA LEU A 95 -16.61 -13.14 -8.04
C LEU A 95 -17.21 -14.51 -7.70
N GLN A 96 -16.37 -15.50 -7.38
CA GLN A 96 -16.81 -16.85 -6.99
C GLN A 96 -17.60 -16.85 -5.67
N ALA A 97 -17.27 -15.93 -4.76
CA ALA A 97 -18.00 -15.73 -3.51
C ALA A 97 -19.35 -15.02 -3.71
N GLY A 98 -19.70 -14.64 -4.94
CA GLY A 98 -20.96 -13.95 -5.25
C GLY A 98 -21.00 -12.48 -4.84
N VAL A 99 -19.84 -11.86 -4.62
CA VAL A 99 -19.76 -10.42 -4.37
C VAL A 99 -20.10 -9.67 -5.67
N PRO A 100 -21.01 -8.67 -5.64
CA PRO A 100 -21.26 -7.84 -6.81
C PRO A 100 -20.02 -7.02 -7.11
N ILE A 101 -19.36 -7.28 -8.23
CA ILE A 101 -18.13 -6.60 -8.61
C ILE A 101 -18.29 -5.85 -9.92
N LYS A 102 -17.52 -4.76 -10.07
CA LYS A 102 -17.45 -3.97 -11.28
C LYS A 102 -16.97 -4.82 -12.46
N ALA A 103 -17.61 -4.69 -13.63
CA ALA A 103 -17.27 -5.52 -14.79
C ALA A 103 -15.90 -5.19 -15.42
N ASP A 104 -15.45 -3.94 -15.32
CA ASP A 104 -14.14 -3.50 -15.85
C ASP A 104 -13.03 -3.83 -14.87
N ARG A 105 -12.45 -5.04 -15.02
CA ARG A 105 -11.34 -5.53 -14.20
C ARG A 105 -10.09 -4.65 -14.36
N ASP A 106 -9.85 -4.10 -15.53
CA ASP A 106 -8.66 -3.28 -15.76
C ASP A 106 -8.79 -1.92 -15.06
N GLN A 107 -9.97 -1.35 -15.04
CA GLN A 107 -10.23 -0.14 -14.26
C GLN A 107 -10.14 -0.44 -12.76
N ALA A 108 -10.73 -1.55 -12.30
CA ALA A 108 -10.63 -1.96 -10.89
C ALA A 108 -9.18 -2.12 -10.42
N TRP A 109 -8.31 -2.68 -11.26
CA TRP A 109 -6.87 -2.75 -10.97
C TRP A 109 -6.22 -1.37 -10.88
N ARG A 110 -6.47 -0.48 -11.86
CA ARG A 110 -5.90 0.87 -11.83
C ARG A 110 -6.33 1.64 -10.59
N ASP A 111 -7.61 1.53 -10.23
CA ASP A 111 -8.15 2.17 -9.04
C ASP A 111 -7.52 1.61 -7.75
N PHE A 112 -7.37 0.29 -7.66
CA PHE A 112 -6.71 -0.37 -6.52
C PHE A 112 -5.25 0.05 -6.41
N ALA A 113 -4.49 -0.01 -7.49
CA ALA A 113 -3.08 0.39 -7.52
C ALA A 113 -2.91 1.87 -7.15
N GLY A 114 -3.80 2.73 -7.65
CA GLY A 114 -3.82 4.16 -7.33
C GLY A 114 -4.07 4.46 -5.84
N TRP A 115 -4.83 3.62 -5.14
CA TRP A 115 -4.94 3.69 -3.68
C TRP A 115 -3.71 3.12 -2.99
N ARG A 116 -3.28 1.92 -3.39
CA ARG A 116 -2.19 1.16 -2.75
C ARG A 116 -0.86 1.89 -2.80
N VAL A 117 -0.54 2.57 -3.89
CA VAL A 117 0.73 3.31 -4.06
C VAL A 117 1.00 4.33 -2.95
N ASN A 118 -0.06 4.82 -2.30
CA ASN A 118 0.06 5.82 -1.24
C ASN A 118 0.69 5.28 0.05
N TYR A 119 0.64 3.98 0.29
CA TYR A 119 1.14 3.35 1.52
C TYR A 119 1.98 2.11 1.29
N ASP A 120 2.06 1.59 0.08
CA ASP A 120 2.74 0.35 -0.26
C ASP A 120 4.14 0.25 0.35
N ARG A 121 5.03 1.14 -0.04
CA ARG A 121 6.42 1.13 0.42
C ARG A 121 6.55 1.33 1.93
N VAL A 122 5.80 2.29 2.48
CA VAL A 122 5.86 2.59 3.91
C VAL A 122 5.38 1.40 4.74
N LEU A 123 4.29 0.77 4.32
CA LEU A 123 3.74 -0.41 4.97
C LEU A 123 4.75 -1.55 5.02
N LEU A 124 5.41 -1.85 3.89
CA LEU A 124 6.40 -2.93 3.82
C LEU A 124 7.62 -2.66 4.71
N ILE A 125 8.16 -1.43 4.69
CA ILE A 125 9.31 -1.07 5.54
C ILE A 125 8.93 -1.17 7.01
N LEU A 126 7.76 -0.68 7.40
CA LEU A 126 7.30 -0.78 8.78
C LEU A 126 7.04 -2.22 9.21
N ALA A 127 6.51 -3.06 8.32
CA ALA A 127 6.32 -4.48 8.58
C ALA A 127 7.66 -5.20 8.83
N GLU A 128 8.69 -4.89 8.05
CA GLU A 128 10.04 -5.43 8.24
C GLU A 128 10.67 -4.94 9.55
N LEU A 129 10.65 -3.63 9.80
CA LEU A 129 11.21 -3.02 11.03
C LEU A 129 10.56 -3.56 12.30
N THR A 130 9.26 -3.85 12.26
CA THR A 130 8.55 -4.41 13.41
C THR A 130 8.60 -5.92 13.46
N LEU A 131 9.30 -6.58 12.51
CA LEU A 131 9.31 -8.02 12.35
C LEU A 131 7.88 -8.59 12.38
N ALA A 132 7.00 -8.02 11.58
CA ALA A 132 5.60 -8.38 11.56
C ALA A 132 5.39 -9.85 11.18
N PRO A 133 4.41 -10.54 11.78
CA PRO A 133 4.09 -11.91 11.40
C PRO A 133 3.61 -11.96 9.95
N TYR A 134 3.63 -13.15 9.36
CA TYR A 134 3.19 -13.36 7.99
C TYR A 134 1.79 -12.78 7.75
N ALA A 135 1.68 -11.96 6.72
CA ALA A 135 0.42 -11.45 6.18
C ALA A 135 0.60 -11.21 4.69
N MET A 136 -0.34 -11.73 3.90
CA MET A 136 -0.36 -11.56 2.44
C MET A 136 -0.35 -10.07 2.06
N TRP A 137 0.44 -9.72 1.05
CA TRP A 137 0.65 -8.35 0.56
C TRP A 137 1.30 -7.36 1.54
N ILE A 138 1.72 -7.83 2.72
CA ILE A 138 2.29 -6.97 3.76
C ILE A 138 3.69 -7.45 4.17
N SER A 139 3.79 -8.63 4.79
CA SER A 139 5.04 -9.16 5.32
C SER A 139 5.51 -10.45 4.63
N ASP A 140 4.84 -10.84 3.56
CA ASP A 140 5.18 -12.00 2.71
C ASP A 140 6.27 -11.69 1.67
N ARG A 141 6.70 -10.44 1.59
CA ARG A 141 7.68 -9.95 0.61
C ARG A 141 8.76 -9.08 1.25
N GLY A 142 10.01 -9.26 0.84
CA GLY A 142 11.14 -8.49 1.37
C GLY A 142 11.24 -7.10 0.74
N VAL A 143 11.55 -6.09 1.54
CA VAL A 143 11.71 -4.69 1.11
C VAL A 143 12.85 -4.53 0.09
N ALA A 144 13.92 -5.32 0.20
CA ALA A 144 15.06 -5.23 -0.71
C ALA A 144 14.68 -5.48 -2.18
N ARG A 145 13.88 -6.51 -2.45
CA ARG A 145 13.40 -6.81 -3.82
C ARG A 145 12.52 -5.69 -4.37
N THR A 146 11.64 -5.16 -3.51
CA THR A 146 10.70 -4.09 -3.90
C THR A 146 11.43 -2.77 -4.15
N ALA A 147 12.47 -2.45 -3.35
CA ALA A 147 13.25 -1.23 -3.53
C ALA A 147 14.06 -1.24 -4.82
N ASP A 148 14.71 -2.36 -5.16
CA ASP A 148 15.51 -2.49 -6.37
C ASP A 148 14.64 -2.47 -7.63
N GLU A 149 13.51 -3.16 -7.63
CA GLU A 149 12.55 -3.12 -8.75
C GLU A 149 11.95 -1.73 -8.97
N LEU A 150 11.66 -1.00 -7.90
CA LEU A 150 11.12 0.35 -7.97
C LEU A 150 12.16 1.38 -8.44
N LEU A 151 13.41 1.21 -8.05
CA LEU A 151 14.51 2.07 -8.50
C LEU A 151 14.81 1.84 -9.98
N ASP A 152 14.80 0.60 -10.44
CA ASP A 152 15.04 0.24 -11.84
C ASP A 152 13.93 0.80 -12.75
N LYS A 153 12.67 0.67 -12.38
CA LYS A 153 11.53 1.24 -13.12
C LYS A 153 11.53 2.77 -13.14
N ARG A 154 11.99 3.45 -12.06
CA ARG A 154 12.16 4.91 -12.04
C ARG A 154 13.27 5.37 -12.99
N HIS A 155 14.38 4.64 -13.06
CA HIS A 155 15.47 4.93 -14.00
C HIS A 155 15.00 4.80 -15.46
N HIS A 156 14.22 3.77 -15.76
CA HIS A 156 13.67 3.57 -17.11
C HIS A 156 12.69 4.68 -17.52
N ARG A 157 11.81 5.14 -16.61
CA ARG A 157 10.88 6.26 -16.89
C ARG A 157 11.62 7.59 -17.09
N ARG A 158 12.62 7.91 -16.25
CA ARG A 158 13.42 9.14 -16.42
C ARG A 158 14.17 9.16 -17.73
N ASN A 159 14.73 8.04 -18.15
CA ASN A 159 15.41 7.92 -19.43
C ASN A 159 14.45 8.01 -20.62
N ALA A 160 13.25 7.44 -20.53
CA ALA A 160 12.22 7.57 -21.56
C ALA A 160 11.72 9.02 -21.74
N MET A 161 11.52 9.76 -20.63
CA MET A 161 11.14 11.17 -20.67
C MET A 161 12.28 12.07 -21.19
N ALA A 162 13.54 11.78 -20.86
CA ALA A 162 14.68 12.51 -21.35
C ALA A 162 14.87 12.37 -22.88
N ILE A 163 14.54 11.19 -23.43
CA ILE A 163 14.62 10.92 -24.88
C ILE A 163 13.48 11.64 -25.63
N MET A 164 12.29 11.75 -25.03
CA MET A 164 11.15 12.44 -25.65
C MET A 164 11.21 13.98 -25.53
N GLY A 165 11.96 14.51 -24.56
CA GLY A 165 12.11 15.96 -24.33
C GLY A 165 13.27 16.64 -25.08
N GLY A 166 14.13 15.89 -25.74
CA GLY A 166 15.34 16.38 -26.42
C GLY A 166 15.19 16.76 -27.91
N GLY A 167 13.97 16.77 -28.43
CA GLY A 167 13.67 17.15 -29.82
C GLY A 167 13.13 18.57 -29.96
N ARG A 168 14.01 19.58 -29.89
CA ARG A 168 13.79 20.91 -30.44
C ARG A 168 15.09 21.46 -31.02
#